data_65190447f05a50d787b17bb5376607d6
#
_entry.id   65190447f05a50d787b17bb5376607d6
#
_cell.length_a   1.000
_cell.length_b   1.000
_cell.length_c   1.000
_cell.angle_alpha   90.00
_cell.angle_beta   90.00
_cell.angle_gamma   90.00
#
_symmetry.space_group_name_H-M   'P 1'
#
loop_
_entity.id
_entity.type
_entity.pdbx_description
1 polymer ?
#
loop_
_entity_poly.entity_id
_entity_poly.type
_entity_poly.pdbx_seq_one_letter_code
_entity_poly.pdbx_strand_id
1 'polypeptide(L)'
;MTEALKLPVGIEDFAEIRQAGFYYVDKTKFIEQLLDGWGKVNLFTRPRRFGKTLNMSMLRYFFEIGADASLFDGLQIAKNKKLCEEYQGKYPVIFLSFKNVEGLTFADAQYRLAELIAGEAERFAFLAQSDKLTENEQSLYCGLTAVREGRYALADEVLVSALQLLSKLLSKHYGQKTIILLDEYDVPLDKAFQNGYYKEMVSLIRGMLGQALKTNEFLQFAVLTGCLRVSKESIFTGLNNFKVLSITDNRFDEQFGFTDAEVEQLLAAYNLTDHLEETKAWYDGYRFGDADVYCPWDVINHVDVLRSNPSAKPQAYWINTSGNALVKLFIEMADKSTRDELERLVAGEAIEKHIRLELTYDEIDSSIDNLWSVLFTTGYLTQKGVTEDGAYKLVIPNQEIREVYKLQIQEWFKKKVFADTEQLQSFWQAFAMGDSGAVELFLNRTLSNSISVFDAKGRDEERENSYHMLLVGLLAGKADWLVRSNVEAGEGFADIIVETDDLDDGVIVELKYAQTMTAMEKSCAKALAQIRTKRYADYLHNNGREKVLLYGIAFCKKRCRVVAEKL
;
A
#
# COMPACT_ATOMS: atom_id res chain seq x y z
N MET A 1 -3.03 30.03 -24.45
CA MET A 1 -3.11 28.79 -23.62
C MET A 1 -1.81 28.73 -22.84
N THR A 2 -1.83 28.93 -21.54
CA THR A 2 -0.68 28.67 -20.68
C THR A 2 -0.36 27.20 -20.80
N GLU A 3 0.88 26.89 -21.14
CA GLU A 3 1.36 25.51 -21.25
C GLU A 3 1.12 24.82 -19.89
N ALA A 4 0.42 23.69 -19.88
CA ALA A 4 0.14 22.98 -18.63
C ALA A 4 1.46 22.53 -18.00
N LEU A 5 1.64 22.75 -16.69
CA LEU A 5 2.82 22.32 -15.96
C LEU A 5 3.04 20.80 -16.12
N LYS A 6 4.29 20.35 -15.99
CA LYS A 6 4.61 18.93 -15.97
C LYS A 6 4.10 18.28 -14.68
N LEU A 7 3.67 17.01 -14.73
CA LEU A 7 3.31 16.25 -13.53
C LEU A 7 4.55 15.63 -12.87
N PRO A 8 4.70 15.69 -11.55
CA PRO A 8 5.85 15.17 -10.83
C PRO A 8 5.74 13.66 -10.56
N VAL A 9 5.58 12.85 -11.62
CA VAL A 9 5.48 11.40 -11.48
C VAL A 9 6.82 10.83 -11.02
N GLY A 10 6.87 10.24 -9.82
CA GLY A 10 8.06 9.61 -9.25
C GLY A 10 9.14 10.58 -8.73
N ILE A 11 8.86 11.89 -8.66
CA ILE A 11 9.80 12.89 -8.15
C ILE A 11 9.54 13.10 -6.65
N GLU A 12 10.58 12.89 -5.85
CA GLU A 12 10.54 12.96 -4.39
C GLU A 12 11.32 14.17 -3.83
N ASP A 13 12.06 14.90 -4.69
CA ASP A 13 12.86 16.07 -4.30
C ASP A 13 12.10 17.38 -4.56
N PHE A 14 11.97 18.20 -3.52
CA PHE A 14 11.25 19.46 -3.58
C PHE A 14 11.92 20.49 -4.51
N ALA A 15 13.26 20.58 -4.50
CA ALA A 15 13.97 21.52 -5.36
C ALA A 15 13.82 21.13 -6.84
N GLU A 16 13.89 19.86 -7.17
CA GLU A 16 13.66 19.37 -8.53
C GLU A 16 12.27 19.76 -9.05
N ILE A 17 11.23 19.55 -8.22
CA ILE A 17 9.85 19.94 -8.58
C ILE A 17 9.77 21.45 -8.87
N ARG A 18 10.34 22.28 -8.01
CA ARG A 18 10.25 23.73 -8.11
C ARG A 18 11.09 24.30 -9.26
N GLN A 19 12.33 23.83 -9.43
CA GLN A 19 13.27 24.32 -10.44
C GLN A 19 12.88 23.89 -11.86
N ALA A 20 12.38 22.67 -12.02
CA ALA A 20 11.96 22.16 -13.32
C ALA A 20 10.53 22.56 -13.73
N GLY A 21 9.82 23.32 -12.87
CA GLY A 21 8.48 23.83 -13.15
C GLY A 21 7.40 22.75 -13.19
N PHE A 22 7.49 21.75 -12.32
CA PHE A 22 6.43 20.77 -12.16
C PHE A 22 5.26 21.34 -11.34
N TYR A 23 4.07 20.75 -11.51
CA TYR A 23 2.93 21.05 -10.67
C TYR A 23 3.22 20.66 -9.21
N TYR A 24 3.06 21.57 -8.29
CA TYR A 24 3.27 21.33 -6.87
C TYR A 24 2.00 21.64 -6.08
N VAL A 25 1.49 20.66 -5.34
CA VAL A 25 0.43 20.89 -4.35
C VAL A 25 1.07 21.45 -3.09
N ASP A 26 0.74 22.70 -2.78
CA ASP A 26 1.41 23.47 -1.74
C ASP A 26 1.12 22.95 -0.33
N LYS A 27 2.08 22.24 0.25
CA LYS A 27 2.06 21.74 1.63
C LYS A 27 2.93 22.55 2.60
N THR A 28 3.35 23.77 2.22
CA THR A 28 4.26 24.58 3.05
C THR A 28 3.63 25.06 4.36
N LYS A 29 2.32 24.98 4.54
CA LYS A 29 1.64 25.13 5.84
C LYS A 29 2.16 24.16 6.89
N PHE A 30 2.71 23.02 6.46
CA PHE A 30 3.40 22.08 7.34
C PHE A 30 4.52 22.75 8.14
N ILE A 31 5.29 23.63 7.50
CA ILE A 31 6.38 24.38 8.15
C ILE A 31 5.82 25.29 9.25
N GLU A 32 4.73 26.01 8.97
CA GLU A 32 4.10 26.91 9.96
C GLU A 32 3.60 26.11 11.17
N GLN A 33 2.85 25.04 10.92
CA GLN A 33 2.32 24.18 11.98
C GLN A 33 3.44 23.51 12.79
N LEU A 34 4.55 23.13 12.15
CA LEU A 34 5.70 22.55 12.82
C LEU A 34 6.36 23.57 13.74
N LEU A 35 6.58 24.79 13.26
CA LEU A 35 7.21 25.87 14.04
C LEU A 35 6.34 26.39 15.17
N ASP A 36 5.02 26.38 15.01
CA ASP A 36 4.08 26.80 16.06
C ASP A 36 4.00 25.80 17.21
N GLY A 37 4.07 24.52 16.91
CA GLY A 37 3.82 23.47 17.88
C GLY A 37 4.87 22.38 17.98
N TRP A 38 6.15 22.61 17.62
CA TRP A 38 7.18 21.58 17.58
C TRP A 38 7.58 21.05 18.96
N GLY A 39 7.78 19.73 19.00
CA GLY A 39 8.49 19.07 20.09
C GLY A 39 9.98 18.97 19.78
N LYS A 40 10.78 18.57 20.75
CA LYS A 40 12.21 18.33 20.51
C LYS A 40 12.44 17.25 19.46
N VAL A 41 11.61 16.21 19.46
CA VAL A 41 11.58 15.14 18.46
C VAL A 41 10.15 14.92 18.02
N ASN A 42 9.88 15.02 16.71
CA ASN A 42 8.56 14.88 16.11
C ASN A 42 8.55 13.68 15.15
N LEU A 43 7.73 12.68 15.43
CA LEU A 43 7.55 11.52 14.56
C LEU A 43 6.19 11.61 13.86
N PHE A 44 6.21 11.60 12.55
CA PHE A 44 5.01 11.50 11.71
C PHE A 44 4.88 10.07 11.17
N THR A 45 3.84 9.37 11.60
CA THR A 45 3.50 8.06 11.01
C THR A 45 2.34 8.21 10.03
N ARG A 46 2.62 7.89 8.76
CA ARG A 46 1.65 7.95 7.66
C ARG A 46 1.83 6.74 6.76
N PRO A 47 0.80 6.26 6.09
CA PRO A 47 0.93 5.18 5.11
C PRO A 47 1.97 5.52 4.03
N ARG A 48 2.41 4.52 3.30
CA ARG A 48 3.30 4.72 2.14
C ARG A 48 2.61 5.60 1.10
N ARG A 49 3.38 6.46 0.36
CA ARG A 49 2.92 7.29 -0.77
C ARG A 49 2.06 8.51 -0.42
N PHE A 50 2.00 8.88 0.84
CA PHE A 50 1.34 10.10 1.31
C PHE A 50 2.28 11.32 1.39
N GLY A 51 3.34 11.38 0.57
CA GLY A 51 4.19 12.57 0.43
C GLY A 51 5.19 12.79 1.57
N LYS A 52 5.51 11.77 2.38
CA LYS A 52 6.47 11.88 3.50
C LYS A 52 7.83 12.42 3.05
N THR A 53 8.45 11.74 2.08
CA THR A 53 9.78 12.08 1.56
C THR A 53 9.81 13.49 0.95
N LEU A 54 8.79 13.87 0.18
CA LEU A 54 8.71 15.20 -0.41
C LEU A 54 8.59 16.31 0.67
N ASN A 55 7.79 16.08 1.71
CA ASN A 55 7.70 17.00 2.84
C ASN A 55 9.03 17.11 3.60
N MET A 56 9.75 16.00 3.77
CA MET A 56 11.07 16.02 4.40
C MET A 56 12.10 16.78 3.54
N SER A 57 12.08 16.59 2.22
CA SER A 57 12.90 17.36 1.27
C SER A 57 12.56 18.86 1.35
N MET A 58 11.28 19.22 1.39
CA MET A 58 10.82 20.61 1.57
C MET A 58 11.34 21.23 2.89
N LEU A 59 11.24 20.50 4.02
CA LEU A 59 11.79 20.99 5.30
C LEU A 59 13.29 21.21 5.22
N ARG A 60 14.03 20.30 4.59
CA ARG A 60 15.47 20.45 4.37
C ARG A 60 15.79 21.77 3.67
N TYR A 61 15.21 22.00 2.49
CA TYR A 61 15.47 23.23 1.73
C TYR A 61 14.99 24.50 2.42
N PHE A 62 13.98 24.41 3.29
CA PHE A 62 13.54 25.56 4.06
C PHE A 62 14.54 25.97 5.15
N PHE A 63 15.06 25.01 5.92
CA PHE A 63 15.88 25.30 7.07
C PHE A 63 17.38 25.40 6.76
N GLU A 64 17.87 24.70 5.72
CA GLU A 64 19.30 24.50 5.47
C GLU A 64 20.01 25.79 5.06
N ILE A 65 21.13 26.09 5.76
CA ILE A 65 22.03 27.20 5.43
C ILE A 65 22.57 27.04 4.00
N GLY A 66 22.40 28.08 3.19
CA GLY A 66 22.85 28.07 1.79
C GLY A 66 21.87 27.48 0.80
N ALA A 67 20.73 26.97 1.24
CA ALA A 67 19.67 26.55 0.34
C ALA A 67 19.05 27.74 -0.41
N ASP A 68 18.55 27.47 -1.61
CA ASP A 68 17.91 28.48 -2.45
C ASP A 68 16.52 28.88 -1.90
N ALA A 69 16.41 30.06 -1.33
CA ALA A 69 15.18 30.58 -0.76
C ALA A 69 14.09 30.81 -1.82
N SER A 70 14.46 31.02 -3.10
CA SER A 70 13.50 31.27 -4.19
C SER A 70 12.62 30.05 -4.51
N LEU A 71 13.01 28.86 -4.06
CA LEU A 71 12.18 27.65 -4.18
C LEU A 71 10.80 27.79 -3.52
N PHE A 72 10.67 28.70 -2.56
CA PHE A 72 9.44 28.98 -1.81
C PHE A 72 8.61 30.15 -2.38
N ASP A 73 9.12 30.83 -3.42
CA ASP A 73 8.41 31.96 -4.02
C ASP A 73 7.03 31.56 -4.52
N GLY A 74 6.04 32.38 -4.16
CA GLY A 74 4.64 32.13 -4.52
C GLY A 74 3.91 31.09 -3.67
N LEU A 75 4.60 30.37 -2.78
CA LEU A 75 4.00 29.40 -1.88
C LEU A 75 3.44 30.08 -0.60
N GLN A 76 2.60 29.35 0.12
CA GLN A 76 1.90 29.88 1.29
C GLN A 76 2.85 30.37 2.38
N ILE A 77 3.92 29.63 2.67
CA ILE A 77 4.92 30.00 3.69
C ILE A 77 5.59 31.33 3.39
N ALA A 78 5.81 31.69 2.11
CA ALA A 78 6.41 32.96 1.72
C ALA A 78 5.58 34.17 2.10
N LYS A 79 4.28 34.01 2.40
CA LYS A 79 3.40 35.06 2.93
C LYS A 79 3.70 35.34 4.40
N ASN A 80 4.25 34.37 5.13
CA ASN A 80 4.64 34.55 6.53
C ASN A 80 6.09 35.03 6.64
N LYS A 81 6.30 36.32 6.33
CA LYS A 81 7.63 36.92 6.28
C LYS A 81 8.40 36.78 7.60
N LYS A 82 7.70 36.85 8.74
CA LYS A 82 8.33 36.74 10.05
C LYS A 82 8.99 35.37 10.23
N LEU A 83 8.27 34.28 9.91
CA LEU A 83 8.84 32.94 10.00
C LEU A 83 9.98 32.72 8.99
N CYS A 84 9.85 33.25 7.77
CA CYS A 84 10.93 33.15 6.78
C CYS A 84 12.18 33.92 7.28
N GLU A 85 12.06 35.13 7.80
CA GLU A 85 13.19 35.89 8.32
C GLU A 85 13.87 35.19 9.52
N GLU A 86 13.10 34.55 10.38
CA GLU A 86 13.59 33.92 11.60
C GLU A 86 14.20 32.51 11.35
N TYR A 87 13.64 31.73 10.43
CA TYR A 87 13.98 30.31 10.30
C TYR A 87 14.55 29.89 8.95
N GLN A 88 14.21 30.55 7.83
CA GLN A 88 14.58 30.10 6.49
C GLN A 88 16.07 30.28 6.24
N GLY A 89 16.76 29.17 5.90
CA GLY A 89 18.18 29.18 5.62
C GLY A 89 19.07 29.44 6.83
N LYS A 90 18.62 29.16 8.07
CA LYS A 90 19.32 29.54 9.30
C LYS A 90 19.99 28.39 10.05
N TYR A 91 19.76 27.16 9.67
CA TYR A 91 20.20 25.98 10.43
C TYR A 91 21.06 25.03 9.61
N PRO A 92 22.11 24.43 10.19
CA PRO A 92 22.68 23.23 9.58
C PRO A 92 21.66 22.10 9.68
N VAL A 93 21.48 21.35 8.57
CA VAL A 93 20.50 20.26 8.46
C VAL A 93 21.19 18.96 8.10
N ILE A 94 21.01 17.93 8.92
CA ILE A 94 21.38 16.55 8.60
C ILE A 94 20.12 15.88 8.06
N PHE A 95 20.17 15.37 6.82
CA PHE A 95 19.05 14.70 6.17
C PHE A 95 19.42 13.30 5.72
N LEU A 96 18.74 12.30 6.27
CA LEU A 96 18.94 10.89 5.93
C LEU A 96 17.62 10.22 5.55
N SER A 97 17.59 9.51 4.42
CA SER A 97 16.49 8.61 4.09
C SER A 97 16.95 7.16 4.23
N PHE A 98 16.29 6.41 5.11
CA PHE A 98 16.63 5.00 5.38
C PHE A 98 16.00 4.04 4.36
N LYS A 99 15.41 4.56 3.29
CA LYS A 99 14.70 3.80 2.25
C LYS A 99 15.51 2.61 1.70
N ASN A 100 16.84 2.77 1.58
CA ASN A 100 17.75 1.77 1.01
C ASN A 100 18.63 1.07 2.07
N VAL A 101 18.35 1.27 3.36
CA VAL A 101 19.09 0.59 4.44
C VAL A 101 18.52 -0.80 4.65
N GLU A 102 18.90 -1.72 3.78
CA GLU A 102 18.46 -3.12 3.79
C GLU A 102 19.60 -4.05 3.36
N GLY A 103 19.49 -5.33 3.69
CA GLY A 103 20.43 -6.37 3.30
C GLY A 103 19.90 -7.75 3.65
N LEU A 104 20.46 -8.79 3.05
CA LEU A 104 20.11 -10.17 3.41
C LEU A 104 20.71 -10.57 4.76
N THR A 105 21.78 -9.88 5.18
CA THR A 105 22.44 -10.06 6.48
C THR A 105 22.52 -8.75 7.24
N PHE A 106 22.71 -8.85 8.57
CA PHE A 106 22.94 -7.67 9.41
C PHE A 106 24.15 -6.85 8.93
N ALA A 107 25.24 -7.51 8.55
CA ALA A 107 26.46 -6.85 8.08
C ALA A 107 26.22 -6.03 6.80
N ASP A 108 25.41 -6.54 5.86
CA ASP A 108 25.07 -5.81 4.64
C ASP A 108 24.24 -4.55 4.96
N ALA A 109 23.22 -4.69 5.81
CA ALA A 109 22.37 -3.58 6.20
C ALA A 109 23.13 -2.53 7.03
N GLN A 110 24.01 -2.96 7.94
CA GLN A 110 24.91 -2.10 8.70
C GLN A 110 25.86 -1.32 7.78
N TYR A 111 26.44 -1.97 6.79
CA TYR A 111 27.28 -1.31 5.79
C TYR A 111 26.48 -0.23 5.01
N ARG A 112 25.24 -0.53 4.58
CA ARG A 112 24.38 0.46 3.91
C ARG A 112 24.09 1.68 4.80
N LEU A 113 23.88 1.46 6.08
CA LEU A 113 23.70 2.55 7.05
C LEU A 113 24.98 3.38 7.19
N ALA A 114 26.14 2.73 7.26
CA ALA A 114 27.43 3.41 7.31
C ALA A 114 27.68 4.25 6.04
N GLU A 115 27.41 3.68 4.87
CA GLU A 115 27.51 4.36 3.57
C GLU A 115 26.60 5.61 3.51
N LEU A 116 25.36 5.48 3.97
CA LEU A 116 24.39 6.58 4.03
C LEU A 116 24.90 7.72 4.94
N ILE A 117 25.38 7.41 6.13
CA ILE A 117 25.89 8.40 7.09
C ILE A 117 27.17 9.05 6.58
N ALA A 118 28.08 8.29 6.01
CA ALA A 118 29.31 8.83 5.43
C ALA A 118 29.02 9.76 4.24
N GLY A 119 28.11 9.37 3.35
CA GLY A 119 27.66 10.20 2.23
C GLY A 119 27.02 11.52 2.67
N GLU A 120 26.23 11.50 3.76
CA GLU A 120 25.70 12.75 4.33
C GLU A 120 26.82 13.59 4.97
N ALA A 121 27.78 12.96 5.66
CA ALA A 121 28.93 13.68 6.22
C ALA A 121 29.79 14.35 5.14
N GLU A 122 29.98 13.74 3.98
CA GLU A 122 30.74 14.31 2.85
C GLU A 122 30.17 15.63 2.33
N ARG A 123 28.87 15.88 2.48
CA ARG A 123 28.27 17.18 2.14
C ARG A 123 28.89 18.34 2.94
N PHE A 124 29.50 18.02 4.07
CA PHE A 124 30.12 18.95 4.99
C PHE A 124 31.65 18.82 5.00
N ALA A 125 32.27 18.52 3.84
CA ALA A 125 33.71 18.29 3.71
C ALA A 125 34.56 19.46 4.25
N PHE A 126 34.02 20.68 4.29
CA PHE A 126 34.67 21.83 4.88
C PHE A 126 35.01 21.66 6.38
N LEU A 127 34.34 20.74 7.09
CA LEU A 127 34.60 20.47 8.52
C LEU A 127 36.01 19.91 8.75
N ALA A 128 36.60 19.23 7.77
CA ALA A 128 37.97 18.72 7.85
C ALA A 128 39.02 19.83 8.01
N GLN A 129 38.68 21.06 7.61
CA GLN A 129 39.60 22.21 7.63
C GLN A 129 38.96 23.42 8.32
N SER A 130 37.93 23.22 9.14
CA SER A 130 37.23 24.30 9.81
C SER A 130 38.07 24.94 10.93
N ASP A 131 38.27 26.24 10.86
CA ASP A 131 38.98 27.03 11.88
C ASP A 131 38.20 27.12 13.23
N LYS A 132 36.96 26.69 13.24
CA LYS A 132 36.10 26.61 14.44
C LYS A 132 36.23 25.30 15.20
N LEU A 133 36.90 24.33 14.59
CA LEU A 133 37.10 23.00 15.18
C LEU A 133 38.54 22.81 15.63
N THR A 134 38.72 22.08 16.72
CA THR A 134 40.06 21.63 17.16
C THR A 134 40.58 20.54 16.22
N GLU A 135 41.91 20.32 16.19
CA GLU A 135 42.53 19.25 15.41
C GLU A 135 41.95 17.86 15.70
N ASN A 136 41.61 17.59 16.99
CA ASN A 136 40.97 16.35 17.38
C ASN A 136 39.55 16.24 16.78
N GLU A 137 38.79 17.32 16.74
CA GLU A 137 37.44 17.34 16.16
C GLU A 137 37.47 17.19 14.63
N GLN A 138 38.43 17.80 13.96
CA GLN A 138 38.67 17.57 12.54
C GLN A 138 39.06 16.09 12.26
N SER A 139 39.92 15.50 13.11
CA SER A 139 40.27 14.08 13.00
C SER A 139 39.05 13.18 13.23
N LEU A 140 38.16 13.49 14.19
CA LEU A 140 36.91 12.76 14.40
C LEU A 140 35.97 12.85 13.18
N TYR A 141 35.88 14.04 12.56
CA TYR A 141 35.15 14.20 11.30
C TYR A 141 35.71 13.31 10.19
N CYS A 142 37.04 13.29 10.00
CA CYS A 142 37.69 12.42 9.02
C CYS A 142 37.38 10.92 9.29
N GLY A 143 37.14 10.53 10.53
CA GLY A 143 36.69 9.19 10.88
C GLY A 143 35.31 8.83 10.36
N LEU A 144 34.41 9.83 10.19
CA LEU A 144 33.06 9.60 9.61
C LEU A 144 33.10 9.35 8.10
N THR A 145 34.10 9.88 7.40
CA THR A 145 34.27 9.78 5.94
C THR A 145 35.43 8.88 5.53
N ALA A 146 36.00 8.12 6.48
CA ALA A 146 37.14 7.26 6.23
C ALA A 146 36.84 6.13 5.24
N VAL A 147 37.68 5.97 4.22
CA VAL A 147 37.57 4.91 3.21
C VAL A 147 38.74 3.95 3.37
N ARG A 148 38.48 2.65 3.40
CA ARG A 148 39.47 1.57 3.35
C ARG A 148 39.08 0.59 2.25
N GLU A 149 40.02 0.21 1.42
CA GLU A 149 39.79 -0.74 0.30
C GLU A 149 38.59 -0.37 -0.59
N GLY A 150 38.36 0.94 -0.80
CA GLY A 150 37.26 1.45 -1.64
C GLY A 150 35.87 1.41 -0.99
N ARG A 151 35.78 1.19 0.35
CA ARG A 151 34.54 1.19 1.11
C ARG A 151 34.64 2.11 2.30
N TYR A 152 33.50 2.70 2.71
CA TYR A 152 33.43 3.43 3.96
C TYR A 152 33.69 2.48 5.14
N ALA A 153 34.56 2.89 6.04
CA ALA A 153 35.07 2.05 7.13
C ALA A 153 34.74 2.67 8.50
N LEU A 154 33.44 2.87 8.78
CA LEU A 154 32.99 3.29 10.10
C LEU A 154 33.00 2.10 11.06
N ALA A 155 33.73 2.25 12.18
CA ALA A 155 33.65 1.28 13.27
C ALA A 155 32.25 1.35 13.93
N ASP A 156 31.80 0.24 14.55
CA ASP A 156 30.45 0.15 15.13
C ASP A 156 30.18 1.23 16.18
N GLU A 157 31.17 1.54 17.02
CA GLU A 157 31.05 2.57 18.05
C GLU A 157 30.96 3.97 17.43
N VAL A 158 31.63 4.19 16.30
CA VAL A 158 31.56 5.45 15.54
C VAL A 158 30.19 5.58 14.87
N LEU A 159 29.67 4.49 14.30
CA LEU A 159 28.36 4.47 13.64
C LEU A 159 27.23 4.84 14.62
N VAL A 160 27.25 4.30 15.84
CA VAL A 160 26.26 4.62 16.88
C VAL A 160 26.31 6.09 17.31
N SER A 161 27.50 6.71 17.33
CA SER A 161 27.69 8.11 17.75
C SER A 161 27.69 9.13 16.60
N ALA A 162 27.67 8.67 15.34
CA ALA A 162 27.93 9.47 14.15
C ALA A 162 27.01 10.71 14.01
N LEU A 163 25.70 10.56 14.21
CA LEU A 163 24.75 11.66 14.09
C LEU A 163 24.92 12.72 15.19
N GLN A 164 25.21 12.27 16.42
CA GLN A 164 25.51 13.19 17.52
C GLN A 164 26.81 13.94 17.25
N LEU A 165 27.85 13.24 16.82
CA LEU A 165 29.13 13.84 16.47
C LEU A 165 28.98 14.85 15.34
N LEU A 166 28.33 14.48 14.24
CA LEU A 166 28.14 15.38 13.11
C LEU A 166 27.33 16.63 13.53
N SER A 167 26.26 16.49 14.33
CA SER A 167 25.49 17.61 14.82
C SER A 167 26.30 18.54 15.74
N LYS A 168 27.22 18.00 16.56
CA LYS A 168 28.16 18.77 17.37
C LYS A 168 29.11 19.59 16.50
N LEU A 169 29.73 18.97 15.50
CA LEU A 169 30.72 19.63 14.63
C LEU A 169 30.09 20.74 13.80
N LEU A 170 28.90 20.48 13.24
CA LEU A 170 28.11 21.47 12.50
C LEU A 170 27.70 22.63 13.39
N SER A 171 27.20 22.34 14.61
CA SER A 171 26.79 23.36 15.54
C SER A 171 27.95 24.26 15.95
N LYS A 172 29.16 23.73 16.15
CA LYS A 172 30.36 24.53 16.45
C LYS A 172 30.78 25.38 15.26
N HIS A 173 30.73 24.84 14.06
CA HIS A 173 31.13 25.55 12.84
C HIS A 173 30.20 26.75 12.56
N TYR A 174 28.90 26.52 12.59
CA TYR A 174 27.90 27.55 12.24
C TYR A 174 27.48 28.45 13.41
N GLY A 175 27.76 28.05 14.66
CA GLY A 175 27.25 28.73 15.85
C GLY A 175 25.73 28.53 16.07
N GLN A 176 25.12 27.60 15.35
CA GLN A 176 23.69 27.30 15.38
C GLN A 176 23.45 25.82 15.66
N LYS A 177 22.40 25.49 16.41
CA LYS A 177 22.01 24.09 16.64
C LYS A 177 21.56 23.43 15.33
N THR A 178 21.78 22.13 15.24
CA THR A 178 21.50 21.32 14.05
C THR A 178 20.06 20.80 14.06
N ILE A 179 19.41 20.80 12.92
CA ILE A 179 18.15 20.09 12.69
C ILE A 179 18.49 18.72 12.10
N ILE A 180 17.83 17.65 12.61
CA ILE A 180 17.99 16.28 12.09
C ILE A 180 16.66 15.83 11.46
N LEU A 181 16.72 15.46 10.19
CA LEU A 181 15.58 14.96 9.42
C LEU A 181 15.86 13.52 9.01
N LEU A 182 15.01 12.58 9.49
CA LEU A 182 15.14 11.14 9.21
C LEU A 182 13.90 10.63 8.51
N ASP A 183 14.02 10.27 7.25
CA ASP A 183 12.92 9.73 6.46
C ASP A 183 12.95 8.20 6.47
N GLU A 184 11.76 7.58 6.55
CA GLU A 184 11.55 6.13 6.54
C GLU A 184 12.38 5.38 7.61
N TYR A 185 12.40 5.90 8.85
CA TYR A 185 13.21 5.37 9.95
C TYR A 185 12.96 3.90 10.29
N ASP A 186 11.78 3.38 9.95
CA ASP A 186 11.30 2.03 10.24
C ASP A 186 11.67 0.99 9.17
N VAL A 187 12.13 1.41 7.98
CA VAL A 187 12.51 0.48 6.90
C VAL A 187 13.61 -0.51 7.30
N PRO A 188 14.72 -0.09 7.95
CA PRO A 188 15.74 -1.05 8.39
C PRO A 188 15.21 -2.12 9.34
N LEU A 189 14.21 -1.78 10.15
CA LEU A 189 13.58 -2.68 11.12
C LEU A 189 12.64 -3.67 10.44
N ASP A 190 11.82 -3.18 9.50
CA ASP A 190 10.95 -4.02 8.68
C ASP A 190 11.76 -5.08 7.91
N LYS A 191 12.84 -4.64 7.24
CA LYS A 191 13.73 -5.54 6.48
C LYS A 191 14.51 -6.51 7.36
N ALA A 192 14.96 -6.05 8.51
CA ALA A 192 15.64 -6.90 9.50
C ALA A 192 14.72 -7.98 10.07
N PHE A 193 13.44 -7.65 10.30
CA PHE A 193 12.43 -8.63 10.71
C PHE A 193 12.22 -9.69 9.63
N GLN A 194 12.03 -9.27 8.38
CA GLN A 194 11.85 -10.19 7.25
C GLN A 194 13.04 -11.13 7.03
N ASN A 195 14.28 -10.67 7.32
CA ASN A 195 15.52 -11.42 7.08
C ASN A 195 16.14 -12.03 8.35
N GLY A 196 15.49 -11.93 9.53
CA GLY A 196 15.84 -12.67 10.74
C GLY A 196 16.98 -12.08 11.58
N TYR A 197 17.39 -10.81 11.35
CA TYR A 197 18.42 -10.11 12.17
C TYR A 197 17.84 -8.88 12.92
N TYR A 198 16.57 -8.96 13.28
CA TYR A 198 15.81 -7.86 13.86
C TYR A 198 16.42 -7.30 15.16
N LYS A 199 16.85 -8.18 16.07
CA LYS A 199 17.39 -7.78 17.39
C LYS A 199 18.67 -6.96 17.27
N GLU A 200 19.54 -7.35 16.37
CA GLU A 200 20.79 -6.65 16.08
C GLU A 200 20.51 -5.26 15.52
N MET A 201 19.59 -5.17 14.55
CA MET A 201 19.23 -3.90 13.94
C MET A 201 18.53 -2.96 14.94
N VAL A 202 17.61 -3.47 15.76
CA VAL A 202 16.98 -2.69 16.86
C VAL A 202 18.03 -2.12 17.79
N SER A 203 19.04 -2.92 18.18
CA SER A 203 20.11 -2.47 19.08
C SER A 203 20.92 -1.33 18.47
N LEU A 204 21.27 -1.45 17.19
CA LEU A 204 22.03 -0.43 16.45
C LEU A 204 21.25 0.87 16.30
N ILE A 205 20.03 0.80 15.77
CA ILE A 205 19.16 1.98 15.54
C ILE A 205 18.82 2.67 16.87
N ARG A 206 18.52 1.90 17.92
CA ARG A 206 18.30 2.43 19.29
C ARG A 206 19.52 3.20 19.81
N GLY A 207 20.70 2.61 19.69
CA GLY A 207 21.94 3.26 20.12
C GLY A 207 22.14 4.59 19.39
N MET A 208 22.03 4.58 18.09
CA MET A 208 22.20 5.76 17.22
C MET A 208 21.17 6.86 17.49
N LEU A 209 19.89 6.53 17.48
CA LEU A 209 18.83 7.50 17.74
C LEU A 209 18.82 7.98 19.20
N GLY A 210 19.17 7.11 20.15
CA GLY A 210 19.32 7.46 21.56
C GLY A 210 20.35 8.56 21.75
N GLN A 211 21.53 8.45 21.15
CA GLN A 211 22.58 9.46 21.23
C GLN A 211 22.21 10.74 20.46
N ALA A 212 21.68 10.61 19.25
CA ALA A 212 21.34 11.74 18.39
C ALA A 212 20.18 12.59 18.93
N LEU A 213 19.18 11.98 19.58
CA LEU A 213 17.89 12.62 19.86
C LEU A 213 17.62 12.86 21.36
N LYS A 214 18.22 12.05 22.29
CA LYS A 214 17.86 12.13 23.71
C LYS A 214 18.66 13.17 24.48
N THR A 215 19.98 13.11 24.39
CA THR A 215 20.93 13.91 25.19
C THR A 215 21.83 14.79 24.35
N ASN A 216 21.38 15.13 23.16
CA ASN A 216 22.14 15.93 22.22
C ASN A 216 21.84 17.45 22.45
N GLU A 217 22.74 18.15 23.11
CA GLU A 217 22.64 19.60 23.35
C GLU A 217 22.77 20.44 22.07
N PHE A 218 23.35 19.86 21.01
CA PHE A 218 23.55 20.49 19.71
C PHE A 218 22.32 20.35 18.79
N LEU A 219 21.31 19.57 19.20
CA LEU A 219 20.09 19.38 18.45
C LEU A 219 19.16 20.60 18.64
N GLN A 220 18.68 21.19 17.55
CA GLN A 220 17.58 22.17 17.59
C GLN A 220 16.25 21.42 17.77
N PHE A 221 15.87 20.64 16.80
CA PHE A 221 14.81 19.65 16.86
C PHE A 221 15.06 18.56 15.79
N ALA A 222 14.29 17.49 15.88
CA ALA A 222 14.30 16.45 14.86
C ALA A 222 12.89 16.18 14.33
N VAL A 223 12.82 15.79 13.06
CA VAL A 223 11.62 15.27 12.42
C VAL A 223 11.94 13.89 11.87
N LEU A 224 11.10 12.92 12.21
CA LEU A 224 11.19 11.54 11.72
C LEU A 224 9.91 11.21 10.96
N THR A 225 10.01 10.41 9.90
CA THR A 225 8.86 9.83 9.21
C THR A 225 8.98 8.33 9.11
N GLY A 226 7.84 7.64 9.16
CA GLY A 226 7.73 6.19 8.98
C GLY A 226 6.29 5.76 8.74
N CYS A 227 6.07 4.46 8.58
CA CYS A 227 4.75 3.87 8.47
C CYS A 227 4.19 3.42 9.82
N LEU A 228 5.04 2.83 10.64
CA LEU A 228 4.66 2.28 11.94
C LEU A 228 5.30 3.07 13.09
N ARG A 229 4.61 3.10 14.22
CA ARG A 229 5.19 3.57 15.48
C ARG A 229 5.84 2.39 16.20
N VAL A 230 7.13 2.21 16.01
CA VAL A 230 7.91 1.17 16.68
C VAL A 230 8.30 1.66 18.09
N SER A 231 7.32 1.81 18.99
CA SER A 231 7.55 2.45 20.29
C SER A 231 7.88 1.48 21.43
N LYS A 232 7.30 0.31 21.44
CA LYS A 232 7.47 -0.65 22.54
C LYS A 232 8.83 -1.35 22.57
N GLU A 233 9.53 -1.41 21.44
CA GLU A 233 10.82 -2.06 21.34
C GLU A 233 11.98 -1.23 21.84
N SER A 234 11.68 -0.28 22.70
CA SER A 234 12.70 0.49 23.39
C SER A 234 13.61 1.35 22.48
N ILE A 235 13.35 1.48 21.17
CA ILE A 235 14.08 2.43 20.32
C ILE A 235 13.90 3.83 20.86
N PHE A 236 12.68 4.15 21.27
CA PHE A 236 12.33 5.43 21.87
C PHE A 236 12.07 5.33 23.39
N THR A 237 12.34 4.21 24.02
CA THR A 237 12.19 4.05 25.48
C THR A 237 13.13 5.00 26.21
N GLY A 238 12.54 5.86 27.01
CA GLY A 238 13.28 6.90 27.75
C GLY A 238 13.49 8.20 26.98
N LEU A 239 12.92 8.39 25.79
CA LEU A 239 12.79 9.70 25.12
C LEU A 239 11.54 10.38 25.65
N ASN A 240 11.63 11.16 26.72
CA ASN A 240 10.52 11.93 27.31
C ASN A 240 10.13 13.15 26.45
N ASN A 241 10.93 13.48 25.44
CA ASN A 241 10.80 14.63 24.55
C ASN A 241 10.25 14.27 23.17
N PHE A 242 9.61 13.09 23.05
CA PHE A 242 9.14 12.51 21.78
C PHE A 242 7.65 12.78 21.56
N LYS A 243 7.32 13.45 20.48
CA LYS A 243 5.96 13.76 20.08
C LYS A 243 5.59 12.90 18.86
N VAL A 244 4.66 11.98 19.03
CA VAL A 244 4.16 11.15 17.94
C VAL A 244 2.90 11.75 17.37
N LEU A 245 2.82 11.84 16.06
CA LEU A 245 1.75 12.42 15.26
C LEU A 245 1.29 11.36 14.23
N SER A 246 0.31 10.58 14.65
CA SER A 246 -0.21 9.45 13.87
C SER A 246 -1.35 9.86 12.93
N ILE A 247 -1.89 8.90 12.20
CA ILE A 247 -3.09 9.12 11.35
C ILE A 247 -4.34 9.49 12.14
N THR A 248 -4.34 9.33 13.47
CA THR A 248 -5.46 9.67 14.34
C THR A 248 -5.37 11.07 14.95
N ASP A 249 -4.24 11.78 14.74
CA ASP A 249 -4.05 13.14 15.23
C ASP A 249 -4.67 14.17 14.28
N ASN A 250 -5.37 15.18 14.85
CA ASN A 250 -5.96 16.28 14.10
C ASN A 250 -4.94 17.36 13.69
N ARG A 251 -3.72 17.25 14.19
CA ARG A 251 -2.61 18.12 13.78
C ARG A 251 -1.92 17.53 12.58
N PHE A 252 -1.65 18.33 11.57
CA PHE A 252 -1.01 17.92 10.32
C PHE A 252 -1.82 16.89 9.51
N ASP A 253 -3.12 16.84 9.70
CA ASP A 253 -4.01 15.90 9.04
C ASP A 253 -4.17 16.17 7.53
N GLU A 254 -4.08 17.45 7.11
CA GLU A 254 -4.09 17.86 5.70
C GLU A 254 -2.69 17.90 5.05
N GLN A 255 -1.59 17.76 5.83
CA GLN A 255 -0.24 17.99 5.31
C GLN A 255 0.34 16.75 4.60
N PHE A 256 -0.29 15.61 4.79
CA PHE A 256 0.03 14.36 4.14
C PHE A 256 -1.20 13.86 3.37
N GLY A 257 -1.05 13.60 2.09
CA GLY A 257 -2.20 13.34 1.22
C GLY A 257 -2.67 14.61 0.49
N PHE A 258 -3.65 14.46 -0.39
CA PHE A 258 -4.33 15.58 -1.06
C PHE A 258 -5.75 15.72 -0.52
N THR A 259 -6.19 16.95 -0.29
CA THR A 259 -7.58 17.26 0.06
C THR A 259 -8.46 17.32 -1.20
N ASP A 260 -9.80 17.27 -1.04
CA ASP A 260 -10.77 17.43 -2.13
C ASP A 260 -10.47 18.70 -2.97
N ALA A 261 -10.24 19.84 -2.31
CA ALA A 261 -9.98 21.11 -2.99
C ALA A 261 -8.65 21.08 -3.79
N GLU A 262 -7.62 20.39 -3.29
CA GLU A 262 -6.35 20.26 -3.98
C GLU A 262 -6.45 19.34 -5.21
N VAL A 263 -7.24 18.26 -5.11
CA VAL A 263 -7.50 17.36 -6.24
C VAL A 263 -8.34 18.06 -7.31
N GLU A 264 -9.36 18.81 -6.91
CA GLU A 264 -10.17 19.62 -7.83
C GLU A 264 -9.31 20.65 -8.58
N GLN A 265 -8.42 21.36 -7.87
CA GLN A 265 -7.47 22.30 -8.49
C GLN A 265 -6.49 21.61 -9.43
N LEU A 266 -5.99 20.43 -9.07
CA LEU A 266 -5.10 19.64 -9.91
C LEU A 266 -5.82 19.22 -11.20
N LEU A 267 -7.02 18.65 -11.11
CA LEU A 267 -7.82 18.25 -12.28
C LEU A 267 -8.16 19.46 -13.17
N ALA A 268 -8.51 20.59 -12.55
CA ALA A 268 -8.80 21.84 -13.29
C ALA A 268 -7.57 22.36 -14.05
N ALA A 269 -6.37 22.26 -13.48
CA ALA A 269 -5.13 22.68 -14.13
C ALA A 269 -4.82 21.92 -15.42
N TYR A 270 -5.38 20.71 -15.56
CA TYR A 270 -5.21 19.86 -16.74
C TYR A 270 -6.50 19.70 -17.59
N ASN A 271 -7.57 20.45 -17.28
CA ASN A 271 -8.89 20.38 -17.94
C ASN A 271 -9.54 18.98 -17.81
N LEU A 272 -9.43 18.36 -16.65
CA LEU A 272 -9.90 16.99 -16.34
C LEU A 272 -10.96 16.99 -15.23
N THR A 273 -11.68 18.09 -15.00
CA THR A 273 -12.67 18.23 -13.92
C THR A 273 -13.83 17.23 -14.01
N ASP A 274 -14.17 16.77 -15.22
CA ASP A 274 -15.22 15.77 -15.46
C ASP A 274 -14.87 14.40 -14.80
N HIS A 275 -13.60 14.17 -14.45
CA HIS A 275 -13.13 12.95 -13.81
C HIS A 275 -13.11 13.02 -12.27
N LEU A 276 -13.60 14.11 -11.64
CA LEU A 276 -13.53 14.31 -10.20
C LEU A 276 -14.23 13.18 -9.42
N GLU A 277 -15.47 12.86 -9.77
CA GLU A 277 -16.26 11.83 -9.07
C GLU A 277 -15.63 10.44 -9.20
N GLU A 278 -15.09 10.11 -10.37
CA GLU A 278 -14.38 8.86 -10.60
C GLU A 278 -13.07 8.79 -9.81
N THR A 279 -12.28 9.85 -9.81
CA THR A 279 -11.04 9.99 -9.03
C THR A 279 -11.34 9.85 -7.54
N LYS A 280 -12.42 10.47 -7.05
CA LYS A 280 -12.87 10.38 -5.67
C LYS A 280 -13.24 8.94 -5.28
N ALA A 281 -14.04 8.27 -6.08
CA ALA A 281 -14.46 6.90 -5.80
C ALA A 281 -13.27 5.92 -5.71
N TRP A 282 -12.20 6.17 -6.47
CA TRP A 282 -11.06 5.26 -6.57
C TRP A 282 -9.94 5.56 -5.58
N TYR A 283 -9.65 6.82 -5.25
CA TYR A 283 -8.41 7.20 -4.55
C TYR A 283 -8.60 8.03 -3.28
N ASP A 284 -9.84 8.47 -2.99
CA ASP A 284 -10.20 9.17 -1.75
C ASP A 284 -10.45 8.18 -0.59
N GLY A 285 -10.92 8.71 0.53
CA GLY A 285 -11.51 7.96 1.64
C GLY A 285 -10.56 7.64 2.78
N TYR A 286 -9.32 8.11 2.74
CA TYR A 286 -8.44 8.04 3.90
C TYR A 286 -8.77 9.13 4.90
N ARG A 287 -9.06 8.74 6.15
CA ARG A 287 -9.35 9.67 7.23
C ARG A 287 -8.13 9.86 8.12
N PHE A 288 -7.49 11.02 8.05
CA PHE A 288 -6.44 11.44 8.97
C PHE A 288 -6.99 12.50 9.91
N GLY A 289 -6.97 12.25 11.23
CA GLY A 289 -7.61 13.14 12.20
C GLY A 289 -9.04 13.50 11.79
N ASP A 290 -9.27 14.76 11.44
CA ASP A 290 -10.56 15.28 10.98
C ASP A 290 -10.62 15.52 9.47
N ALA A 291 -9.53 15.28 8.71
CA ALA A 291 -9.46 15.49 7.28
C ALA A 291 -9.65 14.18 6.48
N ASP A 292 -10.43 14.25 5.41
CA ASP A 292 -10.46 13.23 4.38
C ASP A 292 -9.43 13.57 3.30
N VAL A 293 -8.61 12.59 2.91
CA VAL A 293 -7.51 12.81 1.98
C VAL A 293 -7.37 11.67 0.98
N TYR A 294 -6.85 12.02 -0.20
CA TYR A 294 -6.49 11.09 -1.26
C TYR A 294 -5.02 10.66 -1.14
N CYS A 295 -4.69 9.49 -1.67
CA CYS A 295 -3.30 9.10 -1.88
C CYS A 295 -2.68 9.90 -3.04
N PRO A 296 -1.65 10.74 -2.82
CA PRO A 296 -1.06 11.58 -3.87
C PRO A 296 -0.51 10.80 -5.05
N TRP A 297 0.14 9.68 -4.78
CA TRP A 297 0.72 8.81 -5.81
C TRP A 297 -0.33 8.35 -6.82
N ASP A 298 -1.48 7.91 -6.34
CA ASP A 298 -2.53 7.33 -7.17
C ASP A 298 -3.19 8.42 -8.02
N VAL A 299 -3.48 9.57 -7.40
CA VAL A 299 -4.05 10.72 -8.11
C VAL A 299 -3.11 11.23 -9.20
N ILE A 300 -1.81 11.41 -8.91
CA ILE A 300 -0.83 11.90 -9.90
C ILE A 300 -0.70 10.93 -11.08
N ASN A 301 -0.61 9.62 -10.81
CA ASN A 301 -0.53 8.61 -11.88
C ASN A 301 -1.82 8.55 -12.71
N HIS A 302 -2.99 8.69 -12.07
CA HIS A 302 -4.26 8.72 -12.78
C HIS A 302 -4.38 9.94 -13.69
N VAL A 303 -4.03 11.13 -13.22
CA VAL A 303 -4.00 12.36 -14.00
C VAL A 303 -3.02 12.25 -15.18
N ASP A 304 -1.87 11.63 -15.00
CA ASP A 304 -0.89 11.42 -16.08
C ASP A 304 -1.44 10.51 -17.18
N VAL A 305 -2.13 9.44 -16.82
CA VAL A 305 -2.82 8.56 -17.77
C VAL A 305 -3.95 9.31 -18.49
N LEU A 306 -4.79 10.06 -17.76
CA LEU A 306 -5.89 10.83 -18.35
C LEU A 306 -5.42 11.91 -19.33
N ARG A 307 -4.26 12.52 -19.10
CA ARG A 307 -3.68 13.50 -20.05
C ARG A 307 -3.36 12.89 -21.40
N SER A 308 -2.93 11.64 -21.43
CA SER A 308 -2.62 10.92 -22.68
C SER A 308 -3.85 10.21 -23.26
N ASN A 309 -4.79 9.78 -22.43
CA ASN A 309 -6.02 9.12 -22.82
C ASN A 309 -7.20 9.54 -21.92
N PRO A 310 -7.95 10.59 -22.31
CA PRO A 310 -9.08 11.09 -21.50
C PRO A 310 -10.22 10.09 -21.27
N SER A 311 -10.24 8.97 -21.98
CA SER A 311 -11.23 7.90 -21.80
C SER A 311 -10.70 6.75 -20.94
N ALA A 312 -9.49 6.87 -20.39
CA ALA A 312 -8.91 5.84 -19.56
C ALA A 312 -9.70 5.66 -18.26
N LYS A 313 -9.87 4.42 -17.86
CA LYS A 313 -10.48 4.10 -16.57
C LYS A 313 -9.43 4.09 -15.46
N PRO A 314 -9.80 4.39 -14.22
CA PRO A 314 -8.92 4.28 -13.08
C PRO A 314 -8.33 2.89 -12.94
N GLN A 315 -7.12 2.83 -12.41
CA GLN A 315 -6.36 1.59 -12.21
C GLN A 315 -5.86 1.53 -10.77
N ALA A 316 -5.55 0.32 -10.30
CA ALA A 316 -4.95 0.12 -8.99
C ALA A 316 -3.43 0.27 -9.07
N TYR A 317 -2.93 1.45 -8.74
CA TYR A 317 -1.49 1.77 -8.75
C TYR A 317 -0.77 1.24 -7.51
N TRP A 318 -1.49 1.02 -6.42
CA TRP A 318 -0.94 0.49 -5.17
C TRP A 318 -0.51 -0.99 -5.26
N ILE A 319 -1.21 -1.79 -6.05
CA ILE A 319 -1.02 -3.26 -6.15
C ILE A 319 0.42 -3.66 -6.49
N ASN A 320 1.09 -2.91 -7.35
CA ASN A 320 2.37 -3.31 -7.94
C ASN A 320 3.60 -2.86 -7.14
N THR A 321 3.47 -2.28 -5.97
CA THR A 321 4.53 -1.44 -5.43
C THR A 321 4.89 -1.65 -3.97
N SER A 322 4.03 -2.24 -3.18
CA SER A 322 4.36 -2.71 -1.84
C SER A 322 3.85 -4.12 -1.74
N GLY A 323 4.67 -5.02 -1.21
CA GLY A 323 4.22 -6.39 -1.04
C GLY A 323 2.91 -6.38 -0.26
N ASN A 324 1.80 -6.80 -0.91
CA ASN A 324 0.51 -7.02 -0.25
C ASN A 324 0.59 -8.18 0.77
N ALA A 325 1.82 -8.43 1.27
CA ALA A 325 2.14 -9.50 2.20
C ALA A 325 1.33 -9.40 3.49
N LEU A 326 1.05 -8.18 3.97
CA LEU A 326 0.22 -7.98 5.16
C LEU A 326 -1.23 -8.42 4.93
N VAL A 327 -1.84 -8.04 3.81
CA VAL A 327 -3.21 -8.47 3.48
C VAL A 327 -3.26 -9.98 3.25
N LYS A 328 -2.25 -10.53 2.58
CA LYS A 328 -2.12 -11.98 2.37
C LYS A 328 -1.99 -12.73 3.70
N LEU A 329 -1.09 -12.30 4.58
CA LEU A 329 -0.91 -12.87 5.91
C LEU A 329 -2.22 -12.81 6.72
N PHE A 330 -2.90 -11.67 6.69
CA PHE A 330 -4.19 -11.48 7.35
C PHE A 330 -5.24 -12.49 6.86
N ILE A 331 -5.37 -12.66 5.54
CA ILE A 331 -6.33 -13.61 4.95
C ILE A 331 -5.96 -15.06 5.29
N GLU A 332 -4.66 -15.40 5.32
CA GLU A 332 -4.18 -16.74 5.67
C GLU A 332 -4.45 -17.08 7.15
N MET A 333 -4.33 -16.11 8.06
CA MET A 333 -4.60 -16.27 9.50
C MET A 333 -6.07 -16.15 9.88
N ALA A 334 -6.92 -15.63 8.99
CA ALA A 334 -8.33 -15.37 9.28
C ALA A 334 -9.10 -16.65 9.65
N ASP A 335 -9.68 -16.66 10.84
CA ASP A 335 -10.66 -17.66 11.27
C ASP A 335 -12.05 -17.37 10.65
N LYS A 336 -13.07 -18.13 11.02
CA LYS A 336 -14.42 -17.95 10.47
C LYS A 336 -15.00 -16.57 10.79
N SER A 337 -14.85 -16.10 12.03
CA SER A 337 -15.36 -14.80 12.45
C SER A 337 -14.69 -13.65 11.70
N THR A 338 -13.37 -13.72 11.59
CA THR A 338 -12.56 -12.72 10.85
C THR A 338 -12.92 -12.69 9.36
N ARG A 339 -13.21 -13.85 8.76
CA ARG A 339 -13.68 -13.91 7.36
C ARG A 339 -15.03 -13.26 7.15
N ASP A 340 -15.99 -13.48 8.08
CA ASP A 340 -17.29 -12.81 8.02
C ASP A 340 -17.13 -11.29 8.14
N GLU A 341 -16.21 -10.81 8.99
CA GLU A 341 -15.87 -9.37 9.11
C GLU A 341 -15.20 -8.83 7.82
N LEU A 342 -14.30 -9.60 7.22
CA LEU A 342 -13.67 -9.24 5.96
C LEU A 342 -14.69 -9.15 4.82
N GLU A 343 -15.66 -10.07 4.76
CA GLU A 343 -16.76 -10.01 3.79
C GLU A 343 -17.59 -8.72 3.94
N ARG A 344 -17.90 -8.34 5.18
CA ARG A 344 -18.60 -7.08 5.48
C ARG A 344 -17.79 -5.87 5.01
N LEU A 345 -16.48 -5.84 5.25
CA LEU A 345 -15.59 -4.78 4.79
C LEU A 345 -15.56 -4.68 3.25
N VAL A 346 -15.40 -5.81 2.56
CA VAL A 346 -15.41 -5.84 1.08
C VAL A 346 -16.78 -5.42 0.52
N ALA A 347 -17.86 -5.72 1.22
CA ALA A 347 -19.21 -5.24 0.89
C ALA A 347 -19.40 -3.73 1.17
N GLY A 348 -18.44 -3.06 1.80
CA GLY A 348 -18.47 -1.63 2.13
C GLY A 348 -19.13 -1.31 3.47
N GLU A 349 -19.29 -2.32 4.35
CA GLU A 349 -19.77 -2.13 5.71
C GLU A 349 -18.61 -1.81 6.66
N ALA A 350 -18.91 -1.12 7.75
CA ALA A 350 -17.93 -0.88 8.82
C ALA A 350 -17.89 -2.06 9.80
N ILE A 351 -16.71 -2.31 10.34
CA ILE A 351 -16.51 -3.18 11.52
C ILE A 351 -15.95 -2.37 12.68
N GLU A 352 -16.17 -2.81 13.90
CA GLU A 352 -15.68 -2.12 15.10
C GLU A 352 -14.50 -2.90 15.70
N LYS A 353 -13.36 -2.22 15.89
CA LYS A 353 -12.12 -2.82 16.42
C LYS A 353 -11.40 -1.87 17.36
N HIS A 354 -10.90 -2.41 18.47
CA HIS A 354 -9.93 -1.71 19.30
C HIS A 354 -8.55 -1.76 18.63
N ILE A 355 -8.00 -0.62 18.28
CA ILE A 355 -6.75 -0.50 17.55
C ILE A 355 -5.60 -0.16 18.48
N ARG A 356 -4.50 -0.89 18.34
CA ARG A 356 -3.24 -0.64 19.01
C ARG A 356 -2.32 0.10 18.05
N LEU A 357 -2.14 1.40 18.27
CA LEU A 357 -1.25 2.23 17.43
C LEU A 357 0.24 1.96 17.68
N GLU A 358 0.56 1.28 18.77
CA GLU A 358 1.91 0.95 19.21
C GLU A 358 2.12 -0.57 19.13
N LEU A 359 2.68 -1.04 18.04
CA LEU A 359 3.02 -2.44 17.81
C LEU A 359 4.49 -2.56 17.44
N THR A 360 5.13 -3.62 17.93
CA THR A 360 6.46 -4.02 17.51
C THR A 360 6.37 -4.98 16.31
N TYR A 361 7.43 -5.12 15.54
CA TYR A 361 7.43 -6.09 14.43
C TYR A 361 7.24 -7.52 14.93
N ASP A 362 7.80 -7.89 16.11
CA ASP A 362 7.60 -9.21 16.74
C ASP A 362 6.14 -9.47 17.18
N GLU A 363 5.30 -8.42 17.30
CA GLU A 363 3.90 -8.57 17.68
C GLU A 363 2.94 -8.61 16.47
N ILE A 364 3.39 -8.20 15.28
CA ILE A 364 2.50 -8.01 14.11
C ILE A 364 1.70 -9.28 13.79
N ASP A 365 2.36 -10.41 13.73
CA ASP A 365 1.78 -11.71 13.35
C ASP A 365 1.39 -12.59 14.56
N SER A 366 1.51 -12.06 15.79
CA SER A 366 1.19 -12.80 17.00
C SER A 366 -0.32 -12.95 17.25
N SER A 367 -1.15 -12.08 16.66
CA SER A 367 -2.61 -12.17 16.77
C SER A 367 -3.32 -11.48 15.60
N ILE A 368 -4.56 -11.90 15.34
CA ILE A 368 -5.40 -11.26 14.32
C ILE A 368 -5.75 -9.80 14.68
N ASP A 369 -5.86 -9.47 15.97
CA ASP A 369 -6.15 -8.11 16.43
C ASP A 369 -4.98 -7.15 16.15
N ASN A 370 -3.75 -7.64 16.22
CA ASN A 370 -2.58 -6.86 15.84
C ASN A 370 -2.55 -6.61 14.33
N LEU A 371 -2.94 -7.59 13.51
CA LEU A 371 -3.03 -7.42 12.06
C LEU A 371 -4.09 -6.38 11.67
N TRP A 372 -5.25 -6.32 12.36
CA TRP A 372 -6.21 -5.23 12.18
C TRP A 372 -5.58 -3.86 12.40
N SER A 373 -4.78 -3.74 13.46
CA SER A 373 -4.08 -2.51 13.82
C SER A 373 -3.03 -2.11 12.77
N VAL A 374 -2.29 -3.08 12.24
CA VAL A 374 -1.29 -2.84 11.18
C VAL A 374 -1.96 -2.47 9.86
N LEU A 375 -3.04 -3.15 9.46
CA LEU A 375 -3.78 -2.82 8.25
C LEU A 375 -4.34 -1.38 8.31
N PHE A 376 -4.77 -0.93 9.50
CA PHE A 376 -5.21 0.44 9.71
C PHE A 376 -4.06 1.45 9.59
N THR A 377 -2.95 1.23 10.28
CA THR A 377 -1.83 2.17 10.29
C THR A 377 -1.08 2.23 8.97
N THR A 378 -1.10 1.15 8.18
CA THR A 378 -0.46 1.08 6.85
C THR A 378 -1.36 1.50 5.70
N GLY A 379 -2.65 1.84 5.96
CA GLY A 379 -3.57 2.38 4.97
C GLY A 379 -4.40 1.37 4.18
N TYR A 380 -4.36 0.08 4.54
CA TYR A 380 -5.29 -0.90 3.97
C TYR A 380 -6.71 -0.77 4.55
N LEU A 381 -6.82 -0.16 5.73
CA LEU A 381 -8.07 0.24 6.34
C LEU A 381 -8.00 1.70 6.75
N THR A 382 -9.15 2.33 6.89
CA THR A 382 -9.32 3.68 7.42
C THR A 382 -10.48 3.69 8.41
N GLN A 383 -10.71 4.82 9.09
CA GLN A 383 -11.77 4.97 10.07
C GLN A 383 -12.93 5.84 9.56
N LYS A 384 -14.13 5.54 10.05
CA LYS A 384 -15.33 6.41 9.94
C LYS A 384 -15.90 6.80 11.31
N GLY A 385 -15.00 7.08 12.25
CA GLY A 385 -15.34 7.49 13.61
C GLY A 385 -14.95 6.46 14.66
N VAL A 386 -15.19 6.83 15.91
CA VAL A 386 -14.88 6.05 17.11
C VAL A 386 -16.17 5.84 17.89
N THR A 387 -16.35 4.66 18.47
CA THR A 387 -17.49 4.33 19.35
C THR A 387 -17.30 4.93 20.74
N GLU A 388 -18.35 4.90 21.57
CA GLU A 388 -18.30 5.42 22.94
C GLU A 388 -17.28 4.68 23.83
N ASP A 389 -17.03 3.40 23.55
CA ASP A 389 -16.03 2.56 24.24
C ASP A 389 -14.63 2.64 23.65
N GLY A 390 -14.42 3.52 22.64
CA GLY A 390 -13.11 3.78 22.05
C GLY A 390 -12.71 2.83 20.91
N ALA A 391 -13.60 1.98 20.40
CA ALA A 391 -13.34 1.18 19.22
C ALA A 391 -13.45 2.02 17.94
N TYR A 392 -12.57 1.76 16.97
CA TYR A 392 -12.61 2.42 15.65
C TYR A 392 -13.58 1.70 14.73
N LYS A 393 -14.43 2.47 14.02
CA LYS A 393 -15.27 1.97 12.91
C LYS A 393 -14.42 1.91 11.65
N LEU A 394 -13.85 0.73 11.40
CA LEU A 394 -12.95 0.51 10.27
C LEU A 394 -13.72 0.21 8.99
N VAL A 395 -13.22 0.75 7.88
CA VAL A 395 -13.70 0.49 6.52
C VAL A 395 -12.52 0.36 5.55
N ILE A 396 -12.74 -0.25 4.40
CA ILE A 396 -11.81 -0.15 3.26
C ILE A 396 -11.96 1.26 2.69
N PRO A 397 -10.84 2.02 2.50
CA PRO A 397 -10.92 3.43 2.16
C PRO A 397 -11.60 3.69 0.82
N ASN A 398 -11.29 2.93 -0.22
CA ASN A 398 -11.70 3.24 -1.58
C ASN A 398 -11.77 1.99 -2.48
N GLN A 399 -12.07 2.21 -3.77
CA GLN A 399 -12.20 1.11 -4.73
C GLN A 399 -10.86 0.46 -5.05
N GLU A 400 -9.76 1.20 -5.11
CA GLU A 400 -8.42 0.65 -5.35
C GLU A 400 -8.04 -0.38 -4.29
N ILE A 401 -8.12 -0.03 -3.01
CA ILE A 401 -7.79 -0.94 -1.91
C ILE A 401 -8.77 -2.12 -1.85
N ARG A 402 -10.03 -1.90 -2.21
CA ARG A 402 -11.01 -3.00 -2.32
C ARG A 402 -10.59 -4.02 -3.38
N GLU A 403 -10.06 -3.58 -4.52
CA GLU A 403 -9.53 -4.49 -5.53
C GLU A 403 -8.29 -5.26 -5.03
N VAL A 404 -7.42 -4.65 -4.21
CA VAL A 404 -6.32 -5.36 -3.53
C VAL A 404 -6.85 -6.51 -2.70
N TYR A 405 -7.85 -6.27 -1.84
CA TYR A 405 -8.45 -7.34 -1.03
C TYR A 405 -9.07 -8.45 -1.89
N LYS A 406 -9.84 -8.08 -2.92
CA LYS A 406 -10.46 -9.05 -3.84
C LYS A 406 -9.41 -9.96 -4.50
N LEU A 407 -8.33 -9.38 -5.03
CA LEU A 407 -7.26 -10.15 -5.68
C LEU A 407 -6.55 -11.09 -4.70
N GLN A 408 -6.20 -10.63 -3.50
CA GLN A 408 -5.55 -11.47 -2.50
C GLN A 408 -6.46 -12.61 -2.00
N ILE A 409 -7.76 -12.34 -1.84
CA ILE A 409 -8.76 -13.37 -1.51
C ILE A 409 -8.86 -14.41 -2.64
N GLN A 410 -8.88 -13.97 -3.90
CA GLN A 410 -8.93 -14.88 -5.06
C GLN A 410 -7.68 -15.75 -5.15
N GLU A 411 -6.48 -15.19 -4.93
CA GLU A 411 -5.22 -15.94 -4.92
C GLU A 411 -5.18 -16.96 -3.77
N TRP A 412 -5.57 -16.56 -2.57
CA TRP A 412 -5.68 -17.46 -1.43
C TRP A 412 -6.67 -18.59 -1.69
N PHE A 413 -7.82 -18.26 -2.25
CA PHE A 413 -8.85 -19.22 -2.58
C PHE A 413 -8.36 -20.24 -3.61
N LYS A 414 -7.74 -19.78 -4.71
CA LYS A 414 -7.12 -20.66 -5.71
C LYS A 414 -6.12 -21.60 -5.04
N LYS A 415 -5.18 -21.07 -4.27
CA LYS A 415 -4.17 -21.87 -3.56
C LYS A 415 -4.79 -22.94 -2.66
N LYS A 416 -5.86 -22.60 -1.93
CA LYS A 416 -6.55 -23.52 -1.02
C LYS A 416 -7.32 -24.61 -1.75
N VAL A 417 -8.00 -24.27 -2.83
CA VAL A 417 -8.75 -25.22 -3.65
C VAL A 417 -7.81 -26.21 -4.35
N PHE A 418 -6.70 -25.70 -4.92
CA PHE A 418 -5.73 -26.57 -5.62
C PHE A 418 -4.83 -27.39 -4.67
N ALA A 419 -4.81 -27.10 -3.38
CA ALA A 419 -4.08 -27.89 -2.39
C ALA A 419 -4.74 -29.26 -2.11
N ASP A 420 -6.06 -29.39 -2.33
CA ASP A 420 -6.81 -30.65 -2.12
C ASP A 420 -6.96 -31.42 -3.46
N THR A 421 -5.88 -32.05 -3.86
CA THR A 421 -5.80 -32.75 -5.18
C THR A 421 -6.82 -33.86 -5.32
N GLU A 422 -7.14 -34.63 -4.27
CA GLU A 422 -8.10 -35.72 -4.33
C GLU A 422 -9.54 -35.24 -4.55
N GLN A 423 -9.94 -34.18 -3.83
CA GLN A 423 -11.27 -33.62 -4.03
C GLN A 423 -11.41 -32.95 -5.40
N LEU A 424 -10.35 -32.34 -5.90
CA LEU A 424 -10.35 -31.73 -7.22
C LEU A 424 -10.41 -32.77 -8.34
N GLN A 425 -9.69 -33.87 -8.22
CA GLN A 425 -9.80 -35.00 -9.15
C GLN A 425 -11.21 -35.59 -9.16
N SER A 426 -11.82 -35.79 -7.99
CA SER A 426 -13.20 -36.26 -7.86
C SER A 426 -14.19 -35.29 -8.52
N PHE A 427 -13.99 -34.00 -8.37
CA PHE A 427 -14.79 -32.97 -9.04
C PHE A 427 -14.68 -33.03 -10.56
N TRP A 428 -13.47 -33.13 -11.12
CA TRP A 428 -13.28 -33.25 -12.58
C TRP A 428 -13.92 -34.51 -13.14
N GLN A 429 -13.79 -35.61 -12.43
CA GLN A 429 -14.43 -36.87 -12.83
C GLN A 429 -15.97 -36.77 -12.82
N ALA A 430 -16.56 -36.23 -11.76
CA ALA A 430 -17.99 -36.00 -11.66
C ALA A 430 -18.48 -35.01 -12.75
N PHE A 431 -17.71 -33.97 -13.03
CA PHE A 431 -18.02 -32.97 -14.06
C PHE A 431 -18.01 -33.63 -15.48
N ALA A 432 -17.02 -34.42 -15.80
CA ALA A 432 -16.96 -35.14 -17.10
C ALA A 432 -18.08 -36.15 -17.26
N MET A 433 -18.52 -36.79 -16.17
CA MET A 433 -19.60 -37.82 -16.21
C MET A 433 -21.01 -37.22 -16.22
N GLY A 434 -21.17 -35.91 -15.93
CA GLY A 434 -22.48 -35.29 -15.82
C GLY A 434 -23.16 -35.51 -14.47
N ASP A 435 -22.40 -35.87 -13.43
CA ASP A 435 -22.94 -36.01 -12.06
C ASP A 435 -23.14 -34.62 -11.44
N SER A 436 -24.30 -34.04 -11.74
CA SER A 436 -24.67 -32.73 -11.24
C SER A 436 -24.71 -32.65 -9.71
N GLY A 437 -25.06 -33.75 -9.03
CA GLY A 437 -25.12 -33.81 -7.58
C GLY A 437 -23.75 -33.70 -6.92
N ALA A 438 -22.76 -34.47 -7.41
CA ALA A 438 -21.40 -34.41 -6.92
C ALA A 438 -20.74 -33.05 -7.24
N VAL A 439 -20.97 -32.50 -8.44
CA VAL A 439 -20.51 -31.17 -8.83
C VAL A 439 -21.11 -30.10 -7.92
N GLU A 440 -22.41 -30.12 -7.66
CA GLU A 440 -23.13 -29.21 -6.76
C GLU A 440 -22.56 -29.29 -5.34
N LEU A 441 -22.35 -30.49 -4.83
CA LEU A 441 -21.80 -30.73 -3.49
C LEU A 441 -20.41 -30.12 -3.34
N PHE A 442 -19.54 -30.38 -4.31
CA PHE A 442 -18.16 -29.83 -4.33
C PHE A 442 -18.19 -28.30 -4.38
N LEU A 443 -18.96 -27.72 -5.30
CA LEU A 443 -19.05 -26.25 -5.43
C LEU A 443 -19.65 -25.62 -4.17
N ASN A 444 -20.69 -26.18 -3.58
CA ASN A 444 -21.28 -25.68 -2.34
C ASN A 444 -20.32 -25.75 -1.16
N ARG A 445 -19.54 -26.85 -1.04
CA ARG A 445 -18.51 -26.98 -0.01
C ARG A 445 -17.39 -25.94 -0.21
N THR A 446 -16.95 -25.78 -1.45
CA THR A 446 -15.93 -24.81 -1.83
C THR A 446 -16.38 -23.38 -1.54
N LEU A 447 -17.59 -23.01 -1.93
CA LEU A 447 -18.20 -21.70 -1.67
C LEU A 447 -18.40 -21.43 -0.18
N SER A 448 -18.85 -22.43 0.60
CA SER A 448 -19.08 -22.26 2.05
C SER A 448 -17.79 -22.02 2.83
N ASN A 449 -16.66 -22.53 2.33
CA ASN A 449 -15.32 -22.35 2.92
C ASN A 449 -14.56 -21.14 2.33
N SER A 450 -15.11 -20.47 1.32
CA SER A 450 -14.54 -19.28 0.70
C SER A 450 -14.97 -18.00 1.44
N ILE A 451 -14.18 -16.95 1.27
CA ILE A 451 -14.59 -15.58 1.59
C ILE A 451 -15.48 -15.11 0.44
N SER A 452 -16.69 -14.62 0.74
CA SER A 452 -17.67 -14.19 -0.27
C SER A 452 -17.25 -12.85 -0.90
N VAL A 453 -16.28 -12.89 -1.79
CA VAL A 453 -15.94 -11.76 -2.67
C VAL A 453 -16.94 -11.63 -3.81
N PHE A 454 -17.69 -12.71 -4.06
CA PHE A 454 -18.57 -12.87 -5.21
C PHE A 454 -19.93 -12.17 -5.05
N ASP A 455 -20.29 -11.75 -3.84
CA ASP A 455 -21.56 -11.12 -3.52
C ASP A 455 -21.49 -9.61 -3.25
N ALA A 456 -20.34 -8.96 -3.54
CA ALA A 456 -20.20 -7.51 -3.38
C ALA A 456 -21.31 -6.75 -4.14
N LYS A 457 -21.73 -5.60 -3.60
CA LYS A 457 -22.75 -4.73 -4.21
C LYS A 457 -22.31 -4.37 -5.65
N GLY A 458 -22.83 -5.09 -6.63
CA GLY A 458 -22.60 -4.91 -8.05
C GLY A 458 -23.86 -5.27 -8.84
N ARG A 459 -23.87 -4.99 -10.15
CA ARG A 459 -24.90 -5.48 -11.05
C ARG A 459 -24.85 -7.01 -11.11
N ASP A 460 -25.98 -7.65 -11.45
CA ASP A 460 -26.03 -9.11 -11.55
C ASP A 460 -24.98 -9.69 -12.50
N GLU A 461 -24.66 -8.98 -13.57
CA GLU A 461 -23.60 -9.32 -14.53
C GLU A 461 -22.18 -9.36 -13.89
N GLU A 462 -21.87 -8.44 -12.98
CA GLU A 462 -20.57 -8.42 -12.28
C GLU A 462 -20.44 -9.62 -11.33
N ARG A 463 -21.55 -10.01 -10.70
CA ARG A 463 -21.62 -11.20 -9.83
C ARG A 463 -21.49 -12.48 -10.63
N GLU A 464 -22.18 -12.58 -11.76
CA GLU A 464 -22.10 -13.71 -12.69
C GLU A 464 -20.67 -13.89 -13.18
N ASN A 465 -19.99 -12.81 -13.57
CA ASN A 465 -18.58 -12.84 -13.99
C ASN A 465 -17.62 -13.37 -12.91
N SER A 466 -17.87 -13.08 -11.64
CA SER A 466 -17.03 -13.58 -10.54
C SER A 466 -17.12 -15.10 -10.38
N TYR A 467 -18.32 -15.68 -10.44
CA TYR A 467 -18.51 -17.13 -10.41
C TYR A 467 -18.02 -17.81 -11.69
N HIS A 468 -18.16 -17.14 -12.84
CA HIS A 468 -17.59 -17.57 -14.10
C HIS A 468 -16.07 -17.75 -14.00
N MET A 469 -15.34 -16.74 -13.52
CA MET A 469 -13.89 -16.82 -13.33
C MET A 469 -13.47 -17.92 -12.35
N LEU A 470 -14.25 -18.13 -11.29
CA LEU A 470 -14.04 -19.24 -10.36
C LEU A 470 -14.11 -20.59 -11.08
N LEU A 471 -15.18 -20.81 -11.83
CA LEU A 471 -15.42 -22.09 -12.50
C LEU A 471 -14.40 -22.33 -13.62
N VAL A 472 -14.07 -21.31 -14.42
CA VAL A 472 -12.98 -21.38 -15.41
C VAL A 472 -11.67 -21.77 -14.74
N GLY A 473 -11.32 -21.18 -13.58
CA GLY A 473 -10.11 -21.54 -12.84
C GLY A 473 -10.12 -23.00 -12.37
N LEU A 474 -11.23 -23.49 -11.84
CA LEU A 474 -11.39 -24.89 -11.41
C LEU A 474 -11.23 -25.88 -12.56
N LEU A 475 -11.84 -25.60 -13.69
CA LEU A 475 -11.82 -26.47 -14.87
C LEU A 475 -10.46 -26.46 -15.59
N ALA A 476 -9.85 -25.28 -15.74
CA ALA A 476 -8.53 -25.11 -16.35
C ALA A 476 -7.39 -25.71 -15.51
N GLY A 477 -7.64 -26.06 -14.26
CA GLY A 477 -6.68 -26.78 -13.40
C GLY A 477 -6.43 -28.23 -13.86
N LYS A 478 -7.27 -28.81 -14.71
CA LYS A 478 -7.04 -30.13 -15.33
C LYS A 478 -6.24 -29.93 -16.63
N ALA A 479 -4.99 -30.37 -16.59
CA ALA A 479 -4.01 -30.09 -17.65
C ALA A 479 -4.44 -30.59 -19.06
N ASP A 480 -5.24 -31.69 -19.10
CA ASP A 480 -5.65 -32.34 -20.35
C ASP A 480 -6.94 -31.74 -20.94
N TRP A 481 -7.53 -30.72 -20.29
CA TRP A 481 -8.75 -30.07 -20.75
C TRP A 481 -8.47 -28.74 -21.41
N LEU A 482 -9.08 -28.48 -22.57
CA LEU A 482 -9.06 -27.18 -23.21
C LEU A 482 -10.30 -26.40 -22.79
N VAL A 483 -10.12 -25.49 -21.86
CA VAL A 483 -11.18 -24.65 -21.31
C VAL A 483 -11.19 -23.29 -22.00
N ARG A 484 -12.29 -22.93 -22.62
CA ARG A 484 -12.50 -21.66 -23.31
C ARG A 484 -13.61 -20.88 -22.63
N SER A 485 -13.42 -19.58 -22.49
CA SER A 485 -14.34 -18.64 -21.82
C SER A 485 -14.88 -17.63 -22.82
N ASN A 486 -16.17 -17.32 -22.74
CA ASN A 486 -16.86 -16.35 -23.61
C ASN A 486 -16.64 -16.62 -25.10
N VAL A 487 -16.93 -17.84 -25.54
CA VAL A 487 -16.68 -18.28 -26.89
C VAL A 487 -17.88 -17.96 -27.78
N GLU A 488 -17.61 -17.39 -28.95
CA GLU A 488 -18.63 -17.26 -30.00
C GLU A 488 -19.03 -18.66 -30.47
N ALA A 489 -20.28 -19.05 -30.22
CA ALA A 489 -20.82 -20.37 -30.53
C ALA A 489 -22.27 -20.24 -30.97
N GLY A 490 -22.64 -20.91 -32.06
CA GLY A 490 -23.97 -20.85 -32.63
C GLY A 490 -24.43 -19.40 -32.88
N GLU A 491 -25.52 -18.99 -32.22
CA GLU A 491 -26.10 -17.65 -32.39
C GLU A 491 -25.81 -16.73 -31.18
N GLY A 492 -24.66 -16.90 -30.52
CA GLY A 492 -24.28 -16.08 -29.37
C GLY A 492 -22.92 -16.42 -28.79
N PHE A 493 -22.74 -16.13 -27.50
CA PHE A 493 -21.53 -16.42 -26.76
C PHE A 493 -21.87 -17.39 -25.63
N ALA A 494 -21.18 -18.53 -25.59
CA ALA A 494 -21.27 -19.49 -24.49
C ALA A 494 -20.32 -19.06 -23.35
N ASP A 495 -20.77 -19.15 -22.11
CA ASP A 495 -19.95 -18.74 -20.96
C ASP A 495 -18.67 -19.58 -20.88
N ILE A 496 -18.78 -20.90 -20.88
CA ILE A 496 -17.62 -21.82 -20.83
C ILE A 496 -17.85 -23.00 -21.76
N ILE A 497 -16.85 -23.30 -22.58
CA ILE A 497 -16.77 -24.54 -23.36
C ILE A 497 -15.54 -25.31 -22.89
N VAL A 498 -15.71 -26.62 -22.62
CA VAL A 498 -14.63 -27.51 -22.26
C VAL A 498 -14.55 -28.66 -23.30
N GLU A 499 -13.40 -28.77 -23.92
CA GLU A 499 -13.04 -29.93 -24.73
C GLU A 499 -12.18 -30.84 -23.82
N THR A 500 -12.71 -32.04 -23.53
CA THR A 500 -12.06 -32.97 -22.61
C THR A 500 -10.95 -33.79 -23.32
N ASP A 501 -10.20 -34.53 -22.56
CA ASP A 501 -9.19 -35.48 -23.04
C ASP A 501 -9.78 -36.63 -23.88
N ASP A 502 -11.05 -36.99 -23.68
CA ASP A 502 -11.79 -37.83 -24.61
C ASP A 502 -12.16 -37.02 -25.87
N LEU A 503 -11.68 -37.46 -27.02
CA LEU A 503 -11.86 -36.75 -28.29
C LEU A 503 -13.32 -36.66 -28.73
N ASP A 504 -14.21 -37.55 -28.23
CA ASP A 504 -15.64 -37.53 -28.53
C ASP A 504 -16.45 -36.62 -27.60
N ASP A 505 -15.89 -36.25 -26.43
CA ASP A 505 -16.62 -35.58 -25.36
C ASP A 505 -16.36 -34.09 -25.34
N GLY A 506 -17.43 -33.29 -25.18
CA GLY A 506 -17.36 -31.86 -24.95
C GLY A 506 -18.42 -31.38 -23.96
N VAL A 507 -18.15 -30.31 -23.26
CA VAL A 507 -19.05 -29.76 -22.22
C VAL A 507 -19.31 -28.29 -22.50
N ILE A 508 -20.58 -27.87 -22.38
CA ILE A 508 -21.00 -26.48 -22.43
C ILE A 508 -21.60 -26.12 -21.08
N VAL A 509 -21.13 -25.02 -20.52
CA VAL A 509 -21.64 -24.48 -19.25
C VAL A 509 -22.20 -23.09 -19.48
N GLU A 510 -23.40 -22.86 -18.98
CA GLU A 510 -24.00 -21.54 -18.91
C GLU A 510 -24.30 -21.21 -17.45
N LEU A 511 -23.93 -20.02 -17.03
CA LEU A 511 -24.04 -19.56 -15.66
C LEU A 511 -25.16 -18.54 -15.50
N LYS A 512 -25.80 -18.50 -14.33
CA LYS A 512 -26.75 -17.47 -13.98
C LYS A 512 -26.62 -17.07 -12.52
N TYR A 513 -26.75 -15.80 -12.23
CA TYR A 513 -26.91 -15.31 -10.87
C TYR A 513 -28.40 -15.31 -10.49
N ALA A 514 -28.74 -15.91 -9.36
CA ALA A 514 -30.11 -15.94 -8.83
C ALA A 514 -30.20 -15.03 -7.59
N GLN A 515 -31.20 -14.16 -7.55
CA GLN A 515 -31.40 -13.21 -6.44
C GLN A 515 -31.80 -13.92 -5.13
N THR A 516 -32.41 -15.11 -5.23
CA THR A 516 -32.85 -15.89 -4.08
C THR A 516 -32.52 -17.37 -4.30
N MET A 517 -32.38 -18.11 -3.20
CA MET A 517 -32.17 -19.56 -3.23
C MET A 517 -33.30 -20.32 -3.96
N THR A 518 -34.52 -19.86 -3.81
CA THR A 518 -35.70 -20.47 -4.45
C THR A 518 -35.75 -20.22 -5.96
N ALA A 519 -35.04 -19.21 -6.46
CA ALA A 519 -34.98 -18.90 -7.89
C ALA A 519 -33.89 -19.70 -8.64
N MET A 520 -32.96 -20.37 -7.95
CA MET A 520 -31.81 -21.02 -8.59
C MET A 520 -32.22 -22.12 -9.58
N GLU A 521 -33.20 -22.96 -9.24
CA GLU A 521 -33.66 -24.03 -10.12
C GLU A 521 -34.22 -23.49 -11.44
N LYS A 522 -35.02 -22.43 -11.35
CA LYS A 522 -35.53 -21.71 -12.54
C LYS A 522 -34.41 -21.06 -13.36
N SER A 523 -33.35 -20.59 -12.70
CA SER A 523 -32.19 -20.01 -13.35
C SER A 523 -31.35 -21.06 -14.08
N CYS A 524 -31.16 -22.27 -13.49
CA CYS A 524 -30.54 -23.39 -14.21
C CYS A 524 -31.32 -23.79 -15.46
N ALA A 525 -32.66 -23.87 -15.35
CA ALA A 525 -33.49 -24.18 -16.52
C ALA A 525 -33.38 -23.10 -17.62
N LYS A 526 -33.26 -21.81 -17.25
CA LYS A 526 -33.00 -20.71 -18.20
C LYS A 526 -31.64 -20.86 -18.88
N ALA A 527 -30.60 -21.23 -18.12
CA ALA A 527 -29.26 -21.44 -18.66
C ALA A 527 -29.27 -22.58 -19.70
N LEU A 528 -29.86 -23.72 -19.39
CA LEU A 528 -29.96 -24.83 -20.35
C LEU A 528 -30.81 -24.48 -21.57
N ALA A 529 -31.91 -23.74 -21.39
CA ALA A 529 -32.71 -23.24 -22.51
C ALA A 529 -31.92 -22.29 -23.41
N GLN A 530 -31.07 -21.44 -22.85
CA GLN A 530 -30.19 -20.55 -23.61
C GLN A 530 -29.21 -21.31 -24.47
N ILE A 531 -28.51 -22.34 -23.93
CA ILE A 531 -27.57 -23.19 -24.68
C ILE A 531 -28.27 -23.80 -25.90
N ARG A 532 -29.49 -24.32 -25.74
CA ARG A 532 -30.27 -24.94 -26.81
C ARG A 532 -30.75 -23.91 -27.84
N THR A 533 -31.36 -22.81 -27.37
CA THR A 533 -31.94 -21.80 -28.27
C THR A 533 -30.86 -21.12 -29.10
N LYS A 534 -29.68 -20.90 -28.52
CA LYS A 534 -28.52 -20.27 -29.17
C LYS A 534 -27.64 -21.27 -29.92
N ARG A 535 -27.98 -22.57 -29.89
CA ARG A 535 -27.29 -23.65 -30.63
C ARG A 535 -25.78 -23.72 -30.32
N TYR A 536 -25.39 -23.51 -29.06
CA TYR A 536 -23.97 -23.53 -28.69
C TYR A 536 -23.29 -24.87 -28.95
N ALA A 537 -24.04 -25.98 -28.97
CA ALA A 537 -23.54 -27.32 -29.27
C ALA A 537 -22.97 -27.47 -30.67
N ASP A 538 -23.43 -26.64 -31.63
CA ASP A 538 -22.91 -26.66 -33.01
C ASP A 538 -21.40 -26.39 -33.06
N TYR A 539 -20.89 -25.58 -32.13
CA TYR A 539 -19.45 -25.32 -31.99
C TYR A 539 -18.66 -26.62 -31.72
N LEU A 540 -19.11 -27.44 -30.77
CA LEU A 540 -18.45 -28.68 -30.41
C LEU A 540 -18.60 -29.72 -31.52
N HIS A 541 -19.79 -29.86 -32.13
CA HIS A 541 -20.02 -30.76 -33.24
C HIS A 541 -19.15 -30.42 -34.46
N ASN A 542 -18.97 -29.13 -34.77
CA ASN A 542 -18.08 -28.69 -35.84
C ASN A 542 -16.59 -28.96 -35.54
N ASN A 543 -16.25 -29.14 -34.27
CA ASN A 543 -14.91 -29.53 -33.82
C ASN A 543 -14.75 -31.05 -33.63
N GLY A 544 -15.72 -31.87 -34.11
CA GLY A 544 -15.67 -33.33 -34.09
C GLY A 544 -16.06 -33.95 -32.76
N ARG A 545 -16.69 -33.20 -31.84
CA ARG A 545 -17.17 -33.72 -30.54
C ARG A 545 -18.62 -34.22 -30.70
N GLU A 546 -18.85 -35.52 -30.62
CA GLU A 546 -20.17 -36.08 -30.83
C GLU A 546 -21.03 -36.13 -29.58
N LYS A 547 -20.41 -36.33 -28.40
CA LYS A 547 -21.12 -36.39 -27.11
C LYS A 547 -21.00 -35.05 -26.38
N VAL A 548 -22.08 -34.33 -26.33
CA VAL A 548 -22.11 -33.02 -25.70
C VAL A 548 -22.90 -33.06 -24.38
N LEU A 549 -22.26 -32.59 -23.31
CA LEU A 549 -22.86 -32.44 -22.00
C LEU A 549 -23.16 -30.96 -21.73
N LEU A 550 -24.37 -30.69 -21.30
CA LEU A 550 -24.85 -29.34 -21.02
C LEU A 550 -24.97 -29.11 -19.51
N TYR A 551 -24.39 -28.05 -19.01
CA TYR A 551 -24.55 -27.62 -17.62
C TYR A 551 -25.24 -26.27 -17.54
N GLY A 552 -26.34 -26.21 -16.76
CA GLY A 552 -26.91 -24.97 -16.27
C GLY A 552 -26.59 -24.81 -14.79
N ILE A 553 -25.79 -23.80 -14.45
CA ILE A 553 -25.37 -23.57 -13.06
C ILE A 553 -25.89 -22.22 -12.58
N ALA A 554 -26.60 -22.19 -11.48
CA ALA A 554 -27.09 -20.97 -10.86
C ALA A 554 -26.44 -20.73 -9.51
N PHE A 555 -25.93 -19.53 -9.29
CA PHE A 555 -25.32 -19.11 -8.03
C PHE A 555 -26.22 -18.12 -7.27
N CYS A 556 -26.25 -18.26 -5.95
CA CYS A 556 -26.88 -17.31 -5.05
C CYS A 556 -26.04 -17.24 -3.76
N LYS A 557 -25.32 -16.16 -3.54
CA LYS A 557 -24.39 -16.03 -2.41
C LYS A 557 -23.41 -17.22 -2.34
N LYS A 558 -23.25 -17.82 -1.16
CA LYS A 558 -22.37 -19.00 -0.94
C LYS A 558 -23.02 -20.33 -1.33
N ARG A 559 -23.97 -20.34 -2.26
CA ARG A 559 -24.68 -21.54 -2.71
C ARG A 559 -24.77 -21.57 -4.22
N CYS A 560 -24.79 -22.78 -4.76
CA CYS A 560 -25.12 -23.01 -6.14
C CYS A 560 -26.13 -24.16 -6.29
N ARG A 561 -26.78 -24.19 -7.44
CA ARG A 561 -27.58 -25.29 -7.96
C ARG A 561 -26.99 -25.69 -9.31
N VAL A 562 -26.87 -26.97 -9.54
CA VAL A 562 -26.31 -27.52 -10.78
C VAL A 562 -27.30 -28.48 -11.43
N VAL A 563 -27.56 -28.30 -12.71
CA VAL A 563 -28.34 -29.21 -13.52
C VAL A 563 -27.52 -29.59 -14.75
N ALA A 564 -27.43 -30.89 -15.02
CA ALA A 564 -26.71 -31.40 -16.19
C ALA A 564 -27.65 -32.21 -17.06
N GLU A 565 -27.46 -32.10 -18.38
CA GLU A 565 -28.23 -32.86 -19.38
C GLU A 565 -27.28 -33.35 -20.50
N LYS A 566 -27.53 -34.55 -21.02
CA LYS A 566 -26.83 -35.04 -22.21
C LYS A 566 -27.63 -34.69 -23.45
N LEU A 567 -26.94 -34.18 -24.47
CA LEU A 567 -27.55 -33.85 -25.75
C LEU A 567 -27.59 -35.06 -26.65
#